data_3d9b0fc7494da270b9c5546e8517276d
#
_entry.id   3d9b0fc7494da270b9c5546e8517276d
#
_cell.length_a   1.000
_cell.length_b   1.000
_cell.length_c   1.000
_cell.angle_alpha   90.00
_cell.angle_beta   90.00
_cell.angle_gamma   90.00
#
_symmetry.space_group_name_H-M   'P 1'
#
loop_
_entity.id
_entity.type
_entity.pdbx_description
1 polymer ?
#
loop_
_entity_poly.entity_id
_entity_poly.type
_entity_poly.pdbx_seq_one_letter_code
_entity_poly.pdbx_strand_id
1 'polypeptide(L)'
;MLAEMYGETLEVRPSFFEPAGKRQILARILNNLKGLYMSRADLPRALAASDRIVLADPHLTAEWRDRGLIEYQLRRDTQALQDFSRYLDVRPRPEDAPRIEQLRKELVSRLN
;
A
#
# COMPACT_ATOMS: atom_id res chain seq x y z
N MET A 1 8.33 8.39 18.91
CA MET A 1 8.17 8.46 17.48
C MET A 1 9.49 8.19 16.78
N LEU A 2 9.53 7.29 15.82
CA LEU A 2 10.77 6.89 15.21
C LEU A 2 11.56 8.06 14.63
N ALA A 3 10.89 8.90 13.85
CA ALA A 3 11.56 10.01 13.20
C ALA A 3 12.15 10.97 14.22
N GLU A 4 11.47 11.19 15.32
CA GLU A 4 11.99 12.06 16.36
C GLU A 4 13.11 11.42 17.14
N MET A 5 12.96 10.13 17.42
CA MET A 5 13.96 9.41 18.14
C MET A 5 15.30 9.49 17.47
N TYR A 6 15.28 9.39 16.15
CA TYR A 6 16.50 9.44 15.37
C TYR A 6 16.75 10.80 14.76
N GLY A 7 15.86 11.74 14.97
CA GLY A 7 15.99 13.04 14.37
C GLY A 7 17.30 13.71 14.67
N GLU A 8 17.72 13.65 15.92
CA GLU A 8 18.97 14.25 16.31
C GLU A 8 20.16 13.63 15.62
N THR A 9 20.09 12.32 15.45
CA THR A 9 21.21 11.61 14.84
C THR A 9 21.20 11.69 13.32
N LEU A 10 20.01 11.77 12.75
CA LEU A 10 19.86 11.79 11.30
C LEU A 10 20.13 13.13 10.69
N GLU A 11 20.09 14.18 11.49
CA GLU A 11 20.23 15.53 10.97
C GLU A 11 21.60 15.83 10.42
N VAL A 12 22.55 14.95 10.64
CA VAL A 12 23.92 15.15 10.16
C VAL A 12 24.03 15.12 8.67
N ARG A 13 23.03 14.66 7.96
CA ARG A 13 23.08 14.51 6.52
C ARG A 13 21.95 15.27 5.86
N PRO A 14 22.21 16.47 5.36
CA PRO A 14 21.15 17.24 4.69
C PRO A 14 20.48 16.49 3.55
N SER A 15 21.25 15.81 2.72
CA SER A 15 20.69 15.07 1.59
C SER A 15 19.82 13.92 2.04
N PHE A 16 20.02 13.43 3.27
CA PHE A 16 19.22 12.37 3.82
C PHE A 16 17.79 12.84 4.07
N PHE A 17 17.58 14.11 4.21
CA PHE A 17 16.27 14.68 4.50
C PHE A 17 15.58 15.24 3.27
N GLU A 18 16.12 14.98 2.10
CA GLU A 18 15.44 15.37 0.89
C GLU A 18 14.07 14.71 0.84
N PRO A 19 13.02 15.45 0.48
CA PRO A 19 11.66 14.90 0.53
C PRO A 19 11.51 13.59 -0.21
N ALA A 20 12.08 13.48 -1.40
CA ALA A 20 11.96 12.25 -2.19
C ALA A 20 12.64 11.06 -1.51
N GLY A 21 13.89 11.26 -1.04
CA GLY A 21 14.62 10.20 -0.36
C GLY A 21 13.95 9.78 0.94
N LYS A 22 13.43 10.77 1.68
CA LYS A 22 12.75 10.50 2.94
C LYS A 22 11.49 9.67 2.71
N ARG A 23 10.72 10.01 1.69
CA ARG A 23 9.52 9.26 1.37
C ARG A 23 9.82 7.83 0.98
N GLN A 24 10.89 7.64 0.22
CA GLN A 24 11.29 6.31 -0.21
C GLN A 24 11.73 5.45 0.96
N ILE A 25 12.48 6.04 1.90
CA ILE A 25 12.90 5.32 3.10
C ILE A 25 11.70 4.94 3.93
N LEU A 26 10.78 5.86 4.14
CA LEU A 26 9.57 5.59 4.91
C LEU A 26 8.74 4.50 4.25
N ALA A 27 8.56 4.59 2.93
CA ALA A 27 7.79 3.57 2.21
C ALA A 27 8.42 2.20 2.35
N ARG A 28 9.73 2.13 2.34
CA ARG A 28 10.43 0.85 2.50
C ARG A 28 10.22 0.27 3.89
N ILE A 29 10.33 1.11 4.92
CA ILE A 29 10.09 0.67 6.30
C ILE A 29 8.65 0.16 6.44
N LEU A 30 7.70 0.91 5.92
CA LEU A 30 6.30 0.53 5.99
C LEU A 30 6.02 -0.74 5.21
N ASN A 31 6.69 -0.93 4.08
CA ASN A 31 6.52 -2.14 3.30
C ASN A 31 7.04 -3.36 4.06
N ASN A 32 8.15 -3.21 4.77
CA ASN A 32 8.66 -4.29 5.60
C ASN A 32 7.68 -4.63 6.71
N LEU A 33 7.08 -3.62 7.34
CA LEU A 33 6.07 -3.85 8.37
C LEU A 33 4.84 -4.53 7.79
N LYS A 34 4.41 -4.09 6.62
CA LYS A 34 3.26 -4.72 5.95
C LYS A 34 3.52 -6.21 5.73
N GLY A 35 4.72 -6.52 5.23
CA GLY A 35 5.10 -7.92 5.02
C GLY A 35 5.08 -8.74 6.29
N LEU A 36 5.56 -8.14 7.38
CA LEU A 36 5.55 -8.81 8.68
C LEU A 36 4.12 -9.09 9.14
N TYR A 37 3.25 -8.09 9.05
CA TYR A 37 1.85 -8.28 9.44
C TYR A 37 1.15 -9.31 8.57
N MET A 38 1.43 -9.28 7.25
CA MET A 38 0.87 -10.28 6.35
C MET A 38 1.30 -11.68 6.73
N SER A 39 2.57 -11.86 7.08
CA SER A 39 3.08 -13.18 7.45
C SER A 39 2.45 -13.70 8.74
N ARG A 40 1.93 -12.80 9.56
CA ARG A 40 1.25 -13.15 10.81
C ARG A 40 -0.27 -13.16 10.65
N ALA A 41 -0.76 -13.01 9.43
CA ALA A 41 -2.18 -12.94 9.14
C ALA A 41 -2.87 -11.79 9.90
N ASP A 42 -2.13 -10.74 10.21
CA ASP A 42 -2.68 -9.55 10.89
C ASP A 42 -3.11 -8.55 9.83
N LEU A 43 -4.23 -8.83 9.19
CA LEU A 43 -4.71 -8.04 8.07
C LEU A 43 -5.06 -6.60 8.43
N PRO A 44 -5.69 -6.33 9.60
CA PRO A 44 -5.95 -4.93 9.94
C PRO A 44 -4.69 -4.07 10.06
N ARG A 45 -3.63 -4.61 10.63
CA ARG A 45 -2.38 -3.87 10.72
C ARG A 45 -1.66 -3.78 9.38
N ALA A 46 -1.76 -4.82 8.57
CA ALA A 46 -1.23 -4.78 7.22
C ALA A 46 -1.92 -3.69 6.41
N LEU A 47 -3.24 -3.55 6.57
CA LEU A 47 -3.99 -2.50 5.89
C LEU A 47 -3.53 -1.11 6.36
N ALA A 48 -3.35 -0.94 7.66
CA ALA A 48 -2.88 0.34 8.17
C ALA A 48 -1.52 0.72 7.60
N ALA A 49 -0.62 -0.24 7.49
CA ALA A 49 0.69 0.00 6.89
C ALA A 49 0.55 0.37 5.41
N SER A 50 -0.31 -0.34 4.70
CA SER A 50 -0.54 -0.07 3.28
C SER A 50 -1.13 1.32 3.07
N ASP A 51 -2.06 1.75 3.92
CA ASP A 51 -2.60 3.10 3.86
C ASP A 51 -1.50 4.15 3.97
N ARG A 52 -0.57 3.94 4.88
CA ARG A 52 0.52 4.88 5.06
C ARG A 52 1.50 4.88 3.90
N ILE A 53 1.70 3.72 3.27
CA ILE A 53 2.55 3.65 2.09
C ILE A 53 1.95 4.49 0.96
N VAL A 54 0.65 4.36 0.75
CA VAL A 54 -0.03 5.14 -0.29
C VAL A 54 0.09 6.64 -0.01
N LEU A 55 -0.02 7.04 1.25
CA LEU A 55 0.14 8.45 1.62
C LEU A 55 1.57 8.93 1.41
N ALA A 56 2.55 8.08 1.73
CA ALA A 56 3.95 8.46 1.62
C ALA A 56 4.40 8.56 0.17
N ASP A 57 3.90 7.68 -0.67
CA ASP A 57 4.30 7.66 -2.08
C ASP A 57 3.10 7.24 -2.95
N PRO A 58 2.26 8.23 -3.33
CA PRO A 58 1.06 7.92 -4.12
C PRO A 58 1.37 7.38 -5.52
N HIS A 59 2.63 7.46 -5.96
CA HIS A 59 3.01 6.98 -7.29
C HIS A 59 3.30 5.48 -7.30
N LEU A 60 3.31 4.82 -6.15
CA LEU A 60 3.49 3.38 -6.08
C LEU A 60 2.17 2.69 -6.42
N THR A 61 1.86 2.61 -7.70
CA THR A 61 0.57 2.10 -8.14
C THR A 61 0.34 0.65 -7.75
N ALA A 62 1.41 -0.14 -7.67
CA ALA A 62 1.28 -1.53 -7.21
C ALA A 62 0.73 -1.62 -5.79
N GLU A 63 0.87 -0.57 -5.00
CA GLU A 63 0.35 -0.57 -3.64
C GLU A 63 -1.19 -0.51 -3.64
N TRP A 64 -1.79 0.10 -4.64
CA TRP A 64 -3.25 0.06 -4.76
C TRP A 64 -3.74 -1.37 -4.94
N ARG A 65 -3.02 -2.15 -5.75
CA ARG A 65 -3.34 -3.56 -5.90
C ARG A 65 -3.20 -4.29 -4.57
N ASP A 66 -2.09 -4.08 -3.87
CA ASP A 66 -1.83 -4.77 -2.61
C ASP A 66 -2.86 -4.38 -1.55
N ARG A 67 -3.17 -3.08 -1.45
CA ARG A 67 -4.17 -2.63 -0.49
C ARG A 67 -5.55 -3.20 -0.85
N GLY A 68 -5.88 -3.22 -2.13
CA GLY A 68 -7.15 -3.80 -2.57
C GLY A 68 -7.25 -5.27 -2.21
N LEU A 69 -6.16 -6.03 -2.33
CA LEU A 69 -6.18 -7.43 -1.96
C LEU A 69 -6.38 -7.63 -0.46
N ILE A 70 -5.78 -6.78 0.36
CA ILE A 70 -5.99 -6.83 1.80
C ILE A 70 -7.44 -6.49 2.13
N GLU A 71 -7.95 -5.42 1.51
CA GLU A 71 -9.34 -5.00 1.73
C GLU A 71 -10.32 -6.07 1.29
N TYR A 72 -10.03 -6.74 0.18
CA TYR A 72 -10.86 -7.82 -0.30
C TYR A 72 -10.96 -8.94 0.74
N GLN A 73 -9.84 -9.31 1.34
CA GLN A 73 -9.83 -10.35 2.38
C GLN A 73 -10.54 -9.90 3.64
N LEU A 74 -10.50 -8.60 3.94
CA LEU A 74 -11.18 -8.04 5.10
C LEU A 74 -12.65 -7.76 4.85
N ARG A 75 -13.15 -8.08 3.68
CA ARG A 75 -14.54 -7.85 3.29
C ARG A 75 -14.89 -6.37 3.23
N ARG A 76 -13.90 -5.54 2.96
CA ARG A 76 -14.11 -4.13 2.71
C ARG A 76 -14.31 -3.93 1.22
N ASP A 77 -15.46 -4.39 0.74
CA ASP A 77 -15.69 -4.57 -0.70
C ASP A 77 -15.67 -3.25 -1.47
N THR A 78 -16.24 -2.19 -0.93
CA THR A 78 -16.26 -0.90 -1.62
C THR A 78 -14.85 -0.34 -1.78
N GLN A 79 -14.05 -0.38 -0.73
CA GLN A 79 -12.68 0.10 -0.78
C GLN A 79 -11.83 -0.75 -1.72
N ALA A 80 -12.00 -2.07 -1.66
CA ALA A 80 -11.27 -2.97 -2.54
C ALA A 80 -11.61 -2.70 -4.00
N LEU A 81 -12.88 -2.47 -4.30
CA LEU A 81 -13.30 -2.14 -5.65
C LEU A 81 -12.66 -0.86 -6.14
N GLN A 82 -12.60 0.17 -5.28
CA GLN A 82 -11.97 1.42 -5.64
C GLN A 82 -10.49 1.24 -5.95
N ASP A 83 -9.78 0.48 -5.11
CA ASP A 83 -8.35 0.29 -5.31
C ASP A 83 -8.06 -0.56 -6.53
N PHE A 84 -8.84 -1.61 -6.77
CA PHE A 84 -8.67 -2.42 -7.97
C PHE A 84 -8.94 -1.62 -9.23
N SER A 85 -10.01 -0.81 -9.22
CA SER A 85 -10.35 0.02 -10.38
C SER A 85 -9.24 1.02 -10.66
N ARG A 86 -8.71 1.64 -9.60
CA ARG A 86 -7.63 2.61 -9.75
C ARG A 86 -6.37 1.94 -10.30
N TYR A 87 -6.04 0.76 -9.79
CA TYR A 87 -4.88 0.04 -10.27
C TYR A 87 -5.03 -0.33 -11.76
N LEU A 88 -6.20 -0.79 -12.16
CA LEU A 88 -6.44 -1.21 -13.54
C LEU A 88 -6.46 -0.03 -14.50
N ASP A 89 -6.80 1.17 -14.02
CA ASP A 89 -6.82 2.37 -14.86
C ASP A 89 -5.43 2.92 -15.14
N VAL A 90 -4.44 2.56 -14.31
CA VAL A 90 -3.08 3.08 -14.44
C VAL A 90 -2.17 1.92 -14.77
N ARG A 91 -1.75 1.66 -15.86
CA ARG A 91 -0.72 0.69 -16.27
C ARG A 91 -0.58 -0.51 -15.33
N PRO A 92 -1.57 -1.37 -15.24
CA PRO A 92 -1.44 -2.58 -14.42
C PRO A 92 -0.41 -3.53 -15.04
N ARG A 93 0.20 -4.34 -14.20
CA ARG A 93 1.14 -5.34 -14.68
C ARG A 93 0.37 -6.42 -15.44
N PRO A 94 0.84 -6.82 -16.64
CA PRO A 94 0.11 -7.83 -17.42
C PRO A 94 -0.11 -9.15 -16.68
N GLU A 95 0.82 -9.53 -15.81
CA GLU A 95 0.69 -10.78 -15.08
C GLU A 95 -0.36 -10.72 -13.97
N ASP A 96 -0.71 -9.51 -13.51
CA ASP A 96 -1.69 -9.31 -12.44
C ASP A 96 -3.06 -8.93 -12.97
N ALA A 97 -3.10 -8.23 -14.08
CA ALA A 97 -4.32 -7.56 -14.55
C ALA A 97 -5.51 -8.51 -14.69
N PRO A 98 -5.36 -9.72 -15.28
CA PRO A 98 -6.51 -10.61 -15.42
C PRO A 98 -7.11 -11.02 -14.08
N ARG A 99 -6.26 -11.31 -13.09
CA ARG A 99 -6.75 -11.71 -11.78
C ARG A 99 -7.46 -10.56 -11.07
N ILE A 100 -6.87 -9.38 -11.12
CA ILE A 100 -7.47 -8.21 -10.49
C ILE A 100 -8.79 -7.86 -11.16
N GLU A 101 -8.84 -7.97 -12.49
CA GLU A 101 -10.08 -7.74 -13.22
C GLU A 101 -11.18 -8.71 -12.79
N GLN A 102 -10.80 -9.97 -12.59
CA GLN A 102 -11.76 -10.97 -12.15
C GLN A 102 -12.28 -10.66 -10.76
N LEU A 103 -11.38 -10.28 -9.84
CA LEU A 103 -11.80 -9.92 -8.49
C LEU A 103 -12.68 -8.69 -8.49
N ARG A 104 -12.38 -7.72 -9.37
CA ARG A 104 -13.21 -6.53 -9.50
C ARG A 104 -14.62 -6.90 -9.94
N LYS A 105 -14.74 -7.77 -10.91
CA LYS A 105 -16.05 -8.22 -11.38
C LYS A 105 -16.83 -8.91 -10.27
N GLU A 106 -16.15 -9.73 -9.49
CA GLU A 106 -16.78 -10.40 -8.36
C GLU A 106 -17.31 -9.39 -7.36
N LEU A 107 -16.52 -8.36 -7.06
CA LEU A 107 -16.94 -7.32 -6.12
C LEU A 107 -18.15 -6.53 -6.62
N VAL A 108 -18.16 -6.19 -7.92
CA VAL A 108 -19.29 -5.52 -8.51
C VAL A 108 -20.55 -6.37 -8.34
N SER A 109 -20.42 -7.68 -8.56
CA SER A 109 -21.54 -8.59 -8.40
C SER A 109 -22.05 -8.63 -6.96
N ARG A 110 -21.13 -8.61 -5.98
CA ARG A 110 -21.51 -8.61 -4.57
C ARG A 110 -22.22 -7.33 -4.15
N LEU A 111 -21.83 -6.21 -4.75
CA LEU A 111 -22.37 -4.90 -4.36
C LEU A 111 -23.69 -4.56 -5.05
N ASN A 112 -24.10 -5.36 -6.01
CA ASN A 112 -25.36 -5.13 -6.71
C ASN A 112 -26.52 -5.93 -6.08
#